data_138a233142a5610907ef1fa52621d157
#
_entry.id   138a233142a5610907ef1fa52621d157
#
_cell.length_a   1.000
_cell.length_b   1.000
_cell.length_c   1.000
_cell.angle_alpha   90.00
_cell.angle_beta   90.00
_cell.angle_gamma   90.00
#
_symmetry.space_group_name_H-M   'P 1'
#
loop_
_entity.id
_entity.type
_entity.pdbx_description
1 polymer ?
#
loop_
_entity_poly.entity_id
_entity_poly.type
_entity_poly.pdbx_seq_one_letter_code
_entity_poly.pdbx_strand_id
1 'polypeptide(L)'
;MDLPNLMRDLLLVAVGYLCGSVPVGVLVARVSGGPDPRTVGSGRTGGTNALRALGRKWAAVVVAGDLLKGALPVLIARFVTKGESAVEVACALAAVVGSARSIFLGFGGGRGVGTGVGTMLVIEPVAVLLSAPVFVGAILITRYVSLGSLLGSAAMFPATLIVFLVANGSIPPAYLAYAVLGPALIWLTHADNIHRLATGTERKFDFSMLGGRSARGS
;
A
#
# COMPACT_ATOMS: atom_id res chain seq x y z
N MET A 1 -0.56 -7.81 30.78
CA MET A 1 -0.77 -6.56 30.02
C MET A 1 -1.70 -5.69 30.85
N ASP A 2 -1.18 -4.55 31.33
CA ASP A 2 -1.93 -3.68 32.22
C ASP A 2 -2.93 -2.86 31.40
N LEU A 3 -4.04 -2.50 32.01
CA LEU A 3 -5.11 -1.75 31.35
C LEU A 3 -4.63 -0.47 30.63
N PRO A 4 -3.73 0.35 31.22
CA PRO A 4 -3.16 1.53 30.53
C PRO A 4 -2.43 1.20 29.24
N ASN A 5 -1.61 0.14 29.22
CA ASN A 5 -0.90 -0.28 28.01
C ASN A 5 -1.86 -0.78 26.93
N LEU A 6 -2.88 -1.57 27.30
CA LEU A 6 -3.91 -2.02 26.37
C LEU A 6 -4.67 -0.84 25.74
N MET A 7 -5.06 0.17 26.53
CA MET A 7 -5.73 1.36 26.01
C MET A 7 -4.83 2.15 25.05
N ARG A 8 -3.55 2.32 25.40
CA ARG A 8 -2.54 2.95 24.52
C ARG A 8 -2.47 2.23 23.17
N ASP A 9 -2.33 0.91 23.20
CA ASP A 9 -2.16 0.08 21.99
C ASP A 9 -3.40 0.12 21.11
N LEU A 10 -4.60 0.04 21.68
CA LEU A 10 -5.86 0.20 20.95
C LEU A 10 -5.99 1.59 20.30
N LEU A 11 -5.59 2.64 20.99
CA LEU A 11 -5.57 4.00 20.44
C LEU A 11 -4.59 4.11 19.26
N LEU A 12 -3.39 3.54 19.38
CA LEU A 12 -2.41 3.52 18.31
C LEU A 12 -2.93 2.77 17.08
N VAL A 13 -3.58 1.63 17.25
CA VAL A 13 -4.21 0.88 16.16
C VAL A 13 -5.33 1.68 15.50
N ALA A 14 -6.15 2.38 16.29
CA ALA A 14 -7.19 3.26 15.75
C ALA A 14 -6.60 4.42 14.95
N VAL A 15 -5.51 5.04 15.45
CA VAL A 15 -4.73 6.04 14.70
C VAL A 15 -4.20 5.44 13.40
N GLY A 16 -3.68 4.22 13.43
CA GLY A 16 -3.24 3.49 12.24
C GLY A 16 -4.32 3.38 11.18
N TYR A 17 -5.53 2.94 11.57
CA TYR A 17 -6.67 2.86 10.67
C TYR A 17 -7.08 4.23 10.13
N LEU A 18 -7.15 5.27 10.96
CA LEU A 18 -7.54 6.61 10.54
C LEU A 18 -6.51 7.24 9.58
N CYS A 19 -5.21 7.11 9.87
CA CYS A 19 -4.14 7.55 8.97
C CYS A 19 -4.25 6.84 7.61
N GLY A 20 -4.37 5.51 7.62
CA GLY A 20 -4.55 4.72 6.41
C GLY A 20 -5.81 5.13 5.62
N SER A 21 -6.87 5.51 6.31
CA SER A 21 -8.15 5.92 5.72
C SER A 21 -8.09 7.25 4.97
N VAL A 22 -7.07 8.09 5.18
CA VAL A 22 -6.93 9.37 4.47
C VAL A 22 -6.98 9.15 2.96
N PRO A 23 -7.96 9.73 2.23
CA PRO A 23 -8.18 9.47 0.81
C PRO A 23 -7.31 10.35 -0.07
N VAL A 24 -5.98 10.13 -0.04
CA VAL A 24 -4.97 10.99 -0.68
C VAL A 24 -5.30 11.27 -2.15
N GLY A 25 -5.69 10.24 -2.93
CA GLY A 25 -6.03 10.43 -4.34
C GLY A 25 -7.21 11.38 -4.58
N VAL A 26 -8.23 11.35 -3.71
CA VAL A 26 -9.38 12.27 -3.79
C VAL A 26 -9.00 13.67 -3.36
N LEU A 27 -8.19 13.80 -2.30
CA LEU A 27 -7.71 15.11 -1.83
C LEU A 27 -6.82 15.79 -2.89
N VAL A 28 -5.91 15.04 -3.49
CA VAL A 28 -5.04 15.55 -4.57
C VAL A 28 -5.86 15.94 -5.80
N ALA A 29 -6.90 15.17 -6.16
CA ALA A 29 -7.79 15.52 -7.26
C ALA A 29 -8.49 16.88 -7.02
N ARG A 30 -8.98 17.10 -5.79
CA ARG A 30 -9.59 18.39 -5.42
C ARG A 30 -8.61 19.55 -5.52
N VAL A 31 -7.39 19.39 -5.01
CA VAL A 31 -6.36 20.44 -5.04
C VAL A 31 -5.87 20.71 -6.46
N SER A 32 -5.77 19.68 -7.31
CA SER A 32 -5.32 19.81 -8.69
C SER A 32 -6.39 20.35 -9.65
N GLY A 33 -7.65 20.43 -9.21
CA GLY A 33 -8.80 20.73 -10.10
C GLY A 33 -9.09 19.64 -11.14
N GLY A 34 -8.52 18.44 -10.96
CA GLY A 34 -8.68 17.32 -11.87
C GLY A 34 -9.89 16.41 -11.53
N PRO A 35 -10.19 15.44 -12.40
CA PRO A 35 -11.30 14.52 -12.18
C PRO A 35 -11.06 13.61 -10.98
N ASP A 36 -12.13 13.27 -10.26
CA ASP A 36 -12.07 12.34 -9.15
C ASP A 36 -11.62 10.95 -9.63
N PRO A 37 -10.56 10.35 -9.08
CA PRO A 37 -10.08 9.04 -9.50
C PRO A 37 -11.14 7.93 -9.40
N ARG A 38 -12.17 8.11 -8.58
CA ARG A 38 -13.26 7.16 -8.43
C ARG A 38 -14.20 7.11 -9.65
N THR A 39 -14.21 8.14 -10.47
CA THR A 39 -15.03 8.21 -11.71
C THR A 39 -14.26 7.77 -12.96
N VAL A 40 -12.95 7.45 -12.83
CA VAL A 40 -12.07 7.14 -13.97
C VAL A 40 -11.44 5.76 -13.79
N GLY A 41 -11.15 5.09 -14.89
CA GLY A 41 -10.33 3.89 -14.94
C GLY A 41 -10.81 2.75 -14.04
N SER A 42 -10.09 2.45 -12.97
CA SER A 42 -10.44 1.36 -12.05
C SER A 42 -11.44 1.75 -10.95
N GLY A 43 -11.81 3.02 -10.84
CA GLY A 43 -12.63 3.53 -9.74
C GLY A 43 -11.93 3.53 -8.37
N ARG A 44 -10.63 3.27 -8.31
CA ARG A 44 -9.86 3.22 -7.07
C ARG A 44 -9.02 4.48 -6.88
N THR A 45 -8.69 4.82 -5.62
CA THR A 45 -8.01 6.08 -5.26
C THR A 45 -6.48 6.04 -5.33
N GLY A 46 -5.87 4.89 -5.66
CA GLY A 46 -4.41 4.70 -5.61
C GLY A 46 -3.65 5.30 -6.80
N GLY A 47 -2.30 5.34 -6.69
CA GLY A 47 -1.39 6.05 -7.60
C GLY A 47 -1.53 5.69 -9.09
N THR A 48 -1.71 4.40 -9.44
CA THR A 48 -1.89 4.00 -10.87
C THR A 48 -3.15 4.60 -11.49
N ASN A 49 -4.23 4.71 -10.71
CA ASN A 49 -5.47 5.31 -11.20
C ASN A 49 -5.39 6.84 -11.18
N ALA A 50 -4.68 7.41 -10.20
CA ALA A 50 -4.36 8.83 -10.19
C ALA A 50 -3.51 9.23 -11.41
N LEU A 51 -2.60 8.36 -11.89
CA LEU A 51 -1.85 8.60 -13.11
C LEU A 51 -2.77 8.74 -14.33
N ARG A 52 -3.80 7.90 -14.42
CA ARG A 52 -4.80 7.98 -15.51
C ARG A 52 -5.68 9.23 -15.40
N ALA A 53 -6.07 9.61 -14.19
CA ALA A 53 -6.98 10.72 -13.93
C ALA A 53 -6.29 12.09 -13.96
N LEU A 54 -5.11 12.20 -13.34
CA LEU A 54 -4.48 13.47 -12.97
C LEU A 54 -3.12 13.71 -13.65
N GLY A 55 -2.59 12.68 -14.31
CA GLY A 55 -1.27 12.72 -14.91
C GLY A 55 -0.13 12.49 -13.92
N ARG A 56 1.11 12.49 -14.46
CA ARG A 56 2.31 12.02 -13.77
C ARG A 56 2.65 12.78 -12.50
N LYS A 57 2.61 14.14 -12.54
CA LYS A 57 2.97 14.99 -11.40
C LYS A 57 2.10 14.68 -10.18
N TRP A 58 0.80 14.67 -10.37
CA TRP A 58 -0.14 14.45 -9.28
C TRP A 58 -0.20 12.98 -8.83
N ALA A 59 0.03 12.04 -9.75
CA ALA A 59 0.18 10.64 -9.37
C ALA A 59 1.37 10.42 -8.44
N ALA A 60 2.50 11.09 -8.66
CA ALA A 60 3.65 11.02 -7.76
C ALA A 60 3.31 11.55 -6.36
N VAL A 61 2.54 12.64 -6.26
CA VAL A 61 2.05 13.17 -4.97
C VAL A 61 1.14 12.16 -4.29
N VAL A 62 0.25 11.50 -5.04
CA VAL A 62 -0.64 10.45 -4.48
C VAL A 62 0.18 9.26 -3.97
N VAL A 63 1.17 8.80 -4.73
CA VAL A 63 2.05 7.70 -4.29
C VAL A 63 2.81 8.08 -3.03
N ALA A 64 3.42 9.27 -2.99
CA ALA A 64 4.13 9.75 -1.81
C ALA A 64 3.22 9.83 -0.57
N GLY A 65 2.01 10.38 -0.74
CA GLY A 65 1.04 10.45 0.35
C GLY A 65 0.53 9.06 0.80
N ASP A 66 0.37 8.11 -0.12
CA ASP A 66 0.00 6.73 0.21
C ASP A 66 1.12 5.99 0.97
N LEU A 67 2.40 6.27 0.65
CA LEU A 67 3.54 5.78 1.42
C LEU A 67 3.57 6.39 2.83
N LEU A 68 3.42 7.72 2.91
CA LEU A 68 3.47 8.45 4.18
C LEU A 68 2.36 8.03 5.14
N LYS A 69 1.11 7.87 4.66
CA LYS A 69 0.01 7.44 5.52
C LYS A 69 0.17 6.01 6.05
N GLY A 70 1.00 5.18 5.40
CA GLY A 70 1.41 3.88 5.90
C GLY A 70 2.57 3.95 6.88
N ALA A 71 3.62 4.71 6.55
CA ALA A 71 4.82 4.83 7.37
C ALA A 71 4.54 5.54 8.72
N LEU A 72 3.78 6.62 8.69
CA LEU A 72 3.58 7.49 9.84
C LEU A 72 3.00 6.77 11.07
N PRO A 73 1.91 5.99 10.99
CA PRO A 73 1.36 5.33 12.18
C PRO A 73 2.29 4.25 12.75
N VAL A 74 3.10 3.59 11.93
CA VAL A 74 4.08 2.60 12.40
C VAL A 74 5.22 3.31 13.13
N LEU A 75 5.70 4.44 12.61
CA LEU A 75 6.69 5.28 13.29
C LEU A 75 6.16 5.79 14.64
N ILE A 76 4.93 6.29 14.68
CA ILE A 76 4.30 6.74 15.94
C ILE A 76 4.25 5.57 16.94
N ALA A 77 3.79 4.39 16.52
CA ALA A 77 3.75 3.21 17.37
C ALA A 77 5.14 2.86 17.90
N ARG A 78 6.17 2.82 17.03
CA ARG A 78 7.56 2.55 17.40
C ARG A 78 8.07 3.50 18.48
N PHE A 79 7.85 4.80 18.31
CA PHE A 79 8.32 5.80 19.30
C PHE A 79 7.55 5.72 20.62
N VAL A 80 6.22 5.59 20.57
CA VAL A 80 5.37 5.58 21.76
C VAL A 80 5.57 4.31 22.59
N THR A 81 5.73 3.14 21.93
CA THR A 81 5.87 1.84 22.58
C THR A 81 7.33 1.45 22.82
N LYS A 82 8.30 2.29 22.39
CA LYS A 82 9.74 1.98 22.44
C LYS A 82 10.10 0.70 21.67
N GLY A 83 9.41 0.44 20.55
CA GLY A 83 9.71 -0.66 19.64
C GLY A 83 8.94 -1.96 19.93
N GLU A 84 7.75 -1.90 20.53
CA GLU A 84 6.88 -3.08 20.65
C GLU A 84 6.39 -3.53 19.27
N SER A 85 7.09 -4.49 18.68
CA SER A 85 6.86 -4.94 17.29
C SER A 85 5.45 -5.47 17.02
N ALA A 86 4.77 -6.05 18.00
CA ALA A 86 3.38 -6.50 17.85
C ALA A 86 2.43 -5.32 17.62
N VAL A 87 2.65 -4.19 18.33
CA VAL A 87 1.84 -2.97 18.17
C VAL A 87 2.16 -2.30 16.83
N GLU A 88 3.43 -2.27 16.43
CA GLU A 88 3.83 -1.76 15.10
C GLU A 88 3.11 -2.53 13.98
N VAL A 89 3.09 -3.86 14.06
CA VAL A 89 2.40 -4.73 13.10
C VAL A 89 0.89 -4.50 13.11
N ALA A 90 0.28 -4.39 14.28
CA ALA A 90 -1.15 -4.10 14.39
C ALA A 90 -1.52 -2.75 13.75
N CYS A 91 -0.72 -1.69 13.99
CA CYS A 91 -0.88 -0.39 13.37
C CYS A 91 -0.70 -0.45 11.84
N ALA A 92 0.29 -1.22 11.37
CA ALA A 92 0.54 -1.42 9.95
C ALA A 92 -0.64 -2.09 9.24
N LEU A 93 -1.16 -3.18 9.81
CA LEU A 93 -2.34 -3.87 9.29
C LEU A 93 -3.57 -2.94 9.28
N ALA A 94 -3.80 -2.21 10.37
CA ALA A 94 -4.89 -1.24 10.48
C ALA A 94 -4.78 -0.14 9.41
N ALA A 95 -3.58 0.36 9.11
CA ALA A 95 -3.36 1.35 8.07
C ALA A 95 -3.67 0.79 6.67
N VAL A 96 -3.28 -0.45 6.37
CA VAL A 96 -3.61 -1.11 5.10
C VAL A 96 -5.12 -1.31 4.97
N VAL A 97 -5.80 -1.76 6.02
CA VAL A 97 -7.26 -1.90 6.06
C VAL A 97 -7.92 -0.54 5.84
N GLY A 98 -7.48 0.51 6.54
CA GLY A 98 -7.99 1.88 6.38
C GLY A 98 -7.85 2.39 4.95
N SER A 99 -6.73 2.11 4.28
CA SER A 99 -6.52 2.49 2.88
C SER A 99 -7.46 1.78 1.91
N ALA A 100 -7.82 0.53 2.19
CA ALA A 100 -8.71 -0.26 1.36
C ALA A 100 -10.19 -0.04 1.68
N ARG A 101 -10.50 0.25 2.94
CA ARG A 101 -11.85 0.40 3.51
C ARG A 101 -11.92 1.69 4.34
N SER A 102 -11.78 2.83 3.66
CA SER A 102 -11.73 4.14 4.29
C SER A 102 -13.09 4.56 4.85
N ILE A 103 -13.12 4.92 6.14
CA ILE A 103 -14.31 5.49 6.77
C ILE A 103 -14.72 6.81 6.11
N PHE A 104 -13.77 7.59 5.60
CA PHE A 104 -14.03 8.87 4.93
C PHE A 104 -14.64 8.70 3.53
N LEU A 105 -14.67 7.49 2.99
CA LEU A 105 -15.23 7.16 1.68
C LEU A 105 -16.37 6.14 1.75
N GLY A 106 -17.05 6.06 2.89
CA GLY A 106 -18.12 5.06 3.09
C GLY A 106 -17.62 3.63 2.94
N PHE A 107 -16.43 3.34 3.49
CA PHE A 107 -15.74 2.05 3.38
C PHE A 107 -15.31 1.64 1.96
N GLY A 108 -15.34 2.58 1.00
CA GLY A 108 -14.61 2.48 -0.27
C GLY A 108 -13.13 2.82 -0.10
N GLY A 109 -12.34 2.70 -1.16
CA GLY A 109 -10.93 3.10 -1.10
C GLY A 109 -10.06 2.53 -2.21
N GLY A 110 -8.75 2.48 -1.94
CA GLY A 110 -7.72 1.91 -2.79
C GLY A 110 -7.61 0.39 -2.64
N ARG A 111 -6.40 -0.13 -2.86
CA ARG A 111 -6.03 -1.55 -2.64
C ARG A 111 -4.96 -1.73 -1.55
N GLY A 112 -4.53 -0.64 -0.93
CA GLY A 112 -3.58 -0.66 0.17
C GLY A 112 -2.12 -0.89 -0.23
N VAL A 113 -1.77 -1.05 -1.51
CA VAL A 113 -0.39 -1.37 -1.94
C VAL A 113 0.60 -0.29 -1.52
N GLY A 114 0.35 0.99 -1.89
CA GLY A 114 1.24 2.10 -1.49
C GLY A 114 1.36 2.21 0.02
N THR A 115 0.25 2.07 0.74
CA THR A 115 0.22 2.08 2.21
C THR A 115 1.00 0.90 2.79
N GLY A 116 0.82 -0.32 2.25
CA GLY A 116 1.56 -1.51 2.67
C GLY A 116 3.07 -1.38 2.42
N VAL A 117 3.49 -0.80 1.28
CA VAL A 117 4.90 -0.48 1.05
C VAL A 117 5.40 0.55 2.08
N GLY A 118 4.60 1.58 2.37
CA GLY A 118 4.95 2.60 3.37
C GLY A 118 5.14 2.02 4.76
N THR A 119 4.25 1.12 5.21
CA THR A 119 4.40 0.43 6.50
C THR A 119 5.66 -0.45 6.51
N MET A 120 5.91 -1.20 5.41
CA MET A 120 7.04 -2.13 5.33
C MET A 120 8.38 -1.40 5.25
N LEU A 121 8.44 -0.20 4.66
CA LEU A 121 9.65 0.64 4.68
C LEU A 121 10.09 1.03 6.10
N VAL A 122 9.16 1.07 7.05
CA VAL A 122 9.48 1.31 8.46
C VAL A 122 9.81 0.00 9.19
N ILE A 123 9.04 -1.06 8.92
CA ILE A 123 9.19 -2.37 9.57
C ILE A 123 10.49 -3.05 9.13
N GLU A 124 10.66 -3.25 7.80
CA GLU A 124 11.81 -3.95 7.24
C GLU A 124 12.11 -3.45 5.82
N PRO A 125 12.88 -2.35 5.69
CA PRO A 125 13.17 -1.71 4.40
C PRO A 125 13.94 -2.62 3.43
N VAL A 126 14.79 -3.53 3.95
CA VAL A 126 15.57 -4.44 3.10
C VAL A 126 14.65 -5.41 2.37
N ALA A 127 13.59 -5.90 3.03
CA ALA A 127 12.60 -6.77 2.39
C ALA A 127 11.86 -6.03 1.26
N VAL A 128 11.61 -4.72 1.38
CA VAL A 128 11.04 -3.90 0.30
C VAL A 128 12.00 -3.86 -0.89
N LEU A 129 13.30 -3.64 -0.66
CA LEU A 129 14.30 -3.60 -1.73
C LEU A 129 14.43 -4.95 -2.44
N LEU A 130 14.38 -6.06 -1.71
CA LEU A 130 14.46 -7.41 -2.28
C LEU A 130 13.20 -7.79 -3.07
N SER A 131 12.02 -7.32 -2.67
CA SER A 131 10.76 -7.61 -3.36
C SER A 131 10.45 -6.65 -4.52
N ALA A 132 11.04 -5.45 -4.53
CA ALA A 132 10.81 -4.44 -5.56
C ALA A 132 11.13 -4.92 -7.00
N PRO A 133 12.23 -5.69 -7.27
CA PRO A 133 12.49 -6.24 -8.59
C PRO A 133 11.38 -7.18 -9.10
N VAL A 134 10.74 -7.94 -8.22
CA VAL A 134 9.62 -8.81 -8.57
C VAL A 134 8.40 -7.99 -9.00
N PHE A 135 8.08 -6.94 -8.25
CA PHE A 135 7.01 -6.00 -8.60
C PHE A 135 7.27 -5.32 -9.95
N VAL A 136 8.44 -4.72 -10.11
CA VAL A 136 8.81 -3.98 -11.32
C VAL A 136 8.92 -4.93 -12.52
N GLY A 137 9.61 -6.06 -12.38
CA GLY A 137 9.78 -7.06 -13.43
C GLY A 137 8.44 -7.60 -13.94
N ALA A 138 7.51 -7.91 -13.04
CA ALA A 138 6.17 -8.33 -13.44
C ALA A 138 5.45 -7.28 -14.29
N ILE A 139 5.55 -5.99 -13.92
CA ILE A 139 4.93 -4.90 -14.70
C ILE A 139 5.61 -4.73 -16.07
N LEU A 140 6.93 -4.75 -16.12
CA LEU A 140 7.68 -4.57 -17.36
C LEU A 140 7.39 -5.70 -18.37
N ILE A 141 7.29 -6.94 -17.89
CA ILE A 141 7.07 -8.13 -18.73
C ILE A 141 5.59 -8.21 -19.18
N THR A 142 4.65 -8.03 -18.24
CA THR A 142 3.23 -8.33 -18.49
C THR A 142 2.37 -7.10 -18.76
N ARG A 143 2.84 -5.93 -18.37
CA ARG A 143 2.10 -4.65 -18.37
C ARG A 143 0.91 -4.64 -17.39
N TYR A 144 0.78 -5.61 -16.48
CA TYR A 144 -0.27 -5.64 -15.46
C TYR A 144 0.26 -5.15 -14.11
N VAL A 145 -0.13 -3.93 -13.69
CA VAL A 145 0.25 -3.39 -12.38
C VAL A 145 -0.34 -4.23 -11.24
N SER A 146 -1.54 -4.78 -11.44
CA SER A 146 -2.18 -5.67 -10.46
C SER A 146 -1.38 -6.95 -10.23
N LEU A 147 -0.85 -7.57 -11.31
CA LEU A 147 0.01 -8.74 -11.19
C LEU A 147 1.32 -8.39 -10.47
N GLY A 148 1.92 -7.24 -10.81
CA GLY A 148 3.07 -6.73 -10.08
C GLY A 148 2.79 -6.57 -8.58
N SER A 149 1.63 -5.99 -8.22
CA SER A 149 1.23 -5.83 -6.81
C SER A 149 1.05 -7.17 -6.09
N LEU A 150 0.44 -8.16 -6.75
CA LEU A 150 0.25 -9.51 -6.19
C LEU A 150 1.59 -10.23 -6.00
N LEU A 151 2.43 -10.27 -7.03
CA LEU A 151 3.72 -10.96 -6.96
C LEU A 151 4.71 -10.24 -6.05
N GLY A 152 4.78 -8.90 -6.12
CA GLY A 152 5.63 -8.09 -5.24
C GLY A 152 5.23 -8.22 -3.78
N SER A 153 3.93 -8.25 -3.47
CA SER A 153 3.48 -8.49 -2.10
C SER A 153 3.77 -9.93 -1.65
N ALA A 154 3.57 -10.94 -2.50
CA ALA A 154 3.91 -12.33 -2.19
C ALA A 154 5.42 -12.52 -1.92
N ALA A 155 6.27 -11.76 -2.62
CA ALA A 155 7.71 -11.77 -2.41
C ALA A 155 8.16 -11.19 -1.06
N MET A 156 7.29 -10.46 -0.33
CA MET A 156 7.61 -9.89 0.98
C MET A 156 7.95 -10.95 2.01
N PHE A 157 7.22 -12.09 2.04
CA PHE A 157 7.49 -13.14 3.02
C PHE A 157 8.86 -13.76 2.83
N PRO A 158 9.24 -14.32 1.66
CA PRO A 158 10.57 -14.87 1.47
C PRO A 158 11.68 -13.80 1.64
N ALA A 159 11.43 -12.54 1.24
CA ALA A 159 12.39 -11.46 1.45
C ALA A 159 12.62 -11.20 2.95
N THR A 160 11.56 -11.06 3.74
CA THR A 160 11.67 -10.88 5.20
C THR A 160 12.28 -12.09 5.89
N LEU A 161 11.98 -13.31 5.42
CA LEU A 161 12.57 -14.54 5.93
C LEU A 161 14.08 -14.60 5.67
N ILE A 162 14.53 -14.20 4.48
CA ILE A 162 15.96 -14.11 4.16
C ILE A 162 16.65 -13.13 5.13
N VAL A 163 16.08 -11.94 5.33
CA VAL A 163 16.64 -10.95 6.27
C VAL A 163 16.67 -11.53 7.69
N PHE A 164 15.59 -12.18 8.13
CA PHE A 164 15.53 -12.82 9.46
C PHE A 164 16.62 -13.86 9.66
N LEU A 165 16.86 -14.72 8.67
CA LEU A 165 17.88 -15.77 8.74
C LEU A 165 19.29 -15.19 8.67
N VAL A 166 19.56 -14.23 7.77
CA VAL A 166 20.87 -13.58 7.62
C VAL A 166 21.22 -12.74 8.85
N ALA A 167 20.23 -12.10 9.46
CA ALA A 167 20.42 -11.32 10.69
C ALA A 167 20.43 -12.20 11.96
N ASN A 168 20.53 -13.53 11.83
CA ASN A 168 20.53 -14.49 12.96
C ASN A 168 19.36 -14.29 13.93
N GLY A 169 18.15 -13.98 13.40
CA GLY A 169 16.96 -13.78 14.21
C GLY A 169 16.92 -12.46 15.00
N SER A 170 17.79 -11.50 14.69
CA SER A 170 17.81 -10.20 15.39
C SER A 170 16.62 -9.29 15.06
N ILE A 171 15.86 -9.58 13.98
CA ILE A 171 14.61 -8.90 13.71
C ILE A 171 13.44 -9.58 14.44
N PRO A 172 12.45 -8.81 14.93
CA PRO A 172 11.32 -9.36 15.66
C PRO A 172 10.51 -10.38 14.84
N PRO A 173 10.14 -11.57 15.39
CA PRO A 173 9.30 -12.55 14.68
C PRO A 173 7.93 -12.01 14.25
N ALA A 174 7.41 -10.97 14.92
CA ALA A 174 6.18 -10.29 14.52
C ALA A 174 6.25 -9.72 13.09
N TYR A 175 7.43 -9.36 12.59
CA TYR A 175 7.61 -8.86 11.23
C TYR A 175 7.43 -9.96 10.17
N LEU A 176 7.75 -11.22 10.49
CA LEU A 176 7.40 -12.36 9.65
C LEU A 176 5.87 -12.55 9.57
N ALA A 177 5.17 -12.37 10.70
CA ALA A 177 3.71 -12.40 10.71
C ALA A 177 3.13 -11.29 9.82
N TYR A 178 3.68 -10.07 9.88
CA TYR A 178 3.25 -8.99 9.00
C TYR A 178 3.54 -9.31 7.52
N ALA A 179 4.69 -9.91 7.22
CA ALA A 179 5.06 -10.29 5.85
C ALA A 179 4.12 -11.36 5.22
N VAL A 180 3.29 -12.01 6.03
CA VAL A 180 2.20 -12.90 5.57
C VAL A 180 0.86 -12.17 5.56
N LEU A 181 0.49 -11.52 6.66
CA LEU A 181 -0.84 -10.92 6.84
C LEU A 181 -1.04 -9.67 5.96
N GLY A 182 0.00 -8.84 5.80
CA GLY A 182 -0.04 -7.67 4.92
C GLY A 182 -0.33 -8.05 3.46
N PRO A 183 0.47 -8.95 2.84
CA PRO A 183 0.16 -9.49 1.53
C PRO A 183 -1.21 -10.14 1.42
N ALA A 184 -1.65 -10.90 2.43
CA ALA A 184 -2.99 -11.50 2.42
C ALA A 184 -4.09 -10.44 2.29
N LEU A 185 -4.00 -9.33 3.02
CA LEU A 185 -4.91 -8.19 2.87
C LEU A 185 -4.84 -7.58 1.46
N ILE A 186 -3.65 -7.43 0.88
CA ILE A 186 -3.49 -6.96 -0.50
C ILE A 186 -4.18 -7.90 -1.48
N TRP A 187 -4.01 -9.21 -1.33
CA TRP A 187 -4.65 -10.22 -2.19
C TRP A 187 -6.18 -10.16 -2.08
N LEU A 188 -6.73 -10.05 -0.88
CA LEU A 188 -8.17 -9.89 -0.66
C LEU A 188 -8.72 -8.64 -1.36
N THR A 189 -7.98 -7.53 -1.35
CA THR A 189 -8.39 -6.29 -2.03
C THR A 189 -8.22 -6.33 -3.55
N HIS A 190 -7.53 -7.34 -4.08
CA HIS A 190 -7.31 -7.57 -5.51
C HIS A 190 -8.22 -8.65 -6.10
N ALA A 191 -9.22 -9.15 -5.38
CA ALA A 191 -10.10 -10.22 -5.86
C ALA A 191 -10.71 -9.92 -7.25
N ASP A 192 -11.14 -8.69 -7.48
CA ASP A 192 -11.65 -8.23 -8.78
C ASP A 192 -10.57 -8.19 -9.89
N ASN A 193 -9.30 -7.91 -9.54
CA ASN A 193 -8.19 -8.00 -10.50
C ASN A 193 -7.81 -9.45 -10.80
N ILE A 194 -7.79 -10.31 -9.78
CA ILE A 194 -7.48 -11.73 -9.95
C ILE A 194 -8.49 -12.34 -10.92
N HIS A 195 -9.78 -12.03 -10.77
CA HIS A 195 -10.81 -12.46 -11.70
C HIS A 195 -10.53 -11.95 -13.13
N ARG A 196 -10.23 -10.64 -13.31
CA ARG A 196 -9.92 -10.09 -14.63
C ARG A 196 -8.62 -10.62 -15.23
N LEU A 197 -7.61 -10.92 -14.43
CA LEU A 197 -6.38 -11.57 -14.89
C LEU A 197 -6.67 -12.98 -15.40
N ALA A 198 -7.47 -13.75 -14.69
CA ALA A 198 -7.85 -15.10 -15.08
C ALA A 198 -8.72 -15.14 -16.35
N THR A 199 -9.55 -14.12 -16.58
CA THR A 199 -10.41 -13.99 -17.77
C THR A 199 -9.77 -13.21 -18.93
N GLY A 200 -8.51 -12.75 -18.77
CA GLY A 200 -7.81 -11.99 -19.82
C GLY A 200 -8.34 -10.55 -20.03
N THR A 201 -9.18 -10.03 -19.12
CA THR A 201 -9.84 -8.72 -19.22
C THR A 201 -9.18 -7.64 -18.37
N GLU A 202 -8.03 -7.93 -17.74
CA GLU A 202 -7.32 -6.94 -16.91
C GLU A 202 -6.70 -5.82 -17.75
N ARG A 203 -6.70 -4.62 -17.20
CA ARG A 203 -6.20 -3.41 -17.87
C ARG A 203 -4.69 -3.39 -17.90
N LYS A 204 -4.11 -3.33 -19.10
CA LYS A 204 -2.67 -3.14 -19.27
C LYS A 204 -2.24 -1.71 -18.92
N PHE A 205 -1.04 -1.60 -18.40
CA PHE A 205 -0.40 -0.31 -18.15
C PHE A 205 0.12 0.27 -19.46
N ASP A 206 -0.18 1.53 -19.70
CA ASP A 206 0.35 2.27 -20.85
C ASP A 206 1.55 3.11 -20.42
N PHE A 207 2.73 2.70 -20.87
CA PHE A 207 3.98 3.39 -20.57
C PHE A 207 4.08 4.79 -21.22
N SER A 208 3.27 5.09 -22.25
CA SER A 208 3.25 6.42 -22.89
C SER A 208 2.82 7.50 -21.90
N MET A 209 2.02 7.15 -20.88
CA MET A 209 1.63 8.06 -19.79
C MET A 209 2.82 8.59 -18.98
N LEU A 210 3.96 7.87 -18.98
CA LEU A 210 5.18 8.31 -18.32
C LEU A 210 6.02 9.26 -19.19
N GLY A 211 5.80 9.27 -20.51
CA GLY A 211 6.53 10.10 -21.47
C GLY A 211 5.98 11.53 -21.68
N GLY A 212 4.93 11.92 -20.96
CA GLY A 212 4.39 13.29 -21.03
C GLY A 212 3.57 13.62 -22.29
N ARG A 213 3.29 12.66 -23.18
CA ARG A 213 2.30 12.82 -24.24
C ARG A 213 0.91 12.62 -23.63
N SER A 214 0.30 13.70 -23.20
CA SER A 214 -1.14 13.77 -22.96
C SER A 214 -1.85 13.33 -24.24
N ALA A 215 -2.71 12.33 -24.16
CA ALA A 215 -3.71 12.10 -25.19
C ALA A 215 -4.70 13.30 -25.17
N ARG A 216 -4.28 14.41 -25.73
CA ARG A 216 -5.18 15.49 -26.13
C ARG A 216 -5.60 15.18 -27.55
N GLY A 217 -6.85 14.80 -27.75
CA GLY A 217 -7.57 14.95 -28.98
C GLY A 217 -7.60 13.73 -29.91
N SER A 218 -8.66 13.01 -29.87
CA SER A 218 -9.47 12.64 -31.01
C SER A 218 -10.92 12.42 -30.56
#